data_576b761659029fe7b12d0c5ab0d42fbe
#
_entry.id   576b761659029fe7b12d0c5ab0d42fbe
#
_cell.length_a   1.000
_cell.length_b   1.000
_cell.length_c   1.000
_cell.angle_alpha   90.00
_cell.angle_beta   90.00
_cell.angle_gamma   90.00
#
_symmetry.space_group_name_H-M   'P 1'
#
loop_
_entity.id
_entity.type
_entity.pdbx_description
1 polymer ?
#
loop_
_entity_poly.entity_id
_entity_poly.type
_entity_poly.pdbx_seq_one_letter_code
_entity_poly.pdbx_strand_id
1 'polypeptide(L)'
;MIEFSIILASRDLVSSPFFAAIKDWPSDEHSELIVVDSGFKKEAAERLKEVDKFKHIVYIPPIREPYVNAPRFCFRRDFNRALNSALVIAEGKYVIRVDDYILLKNNFFEVAREDVKQYGERLIIGQKAQANEGEEPWIDYFSQRGFHPDKRYVEIEDAAFTWSFGIASLEALLRINGWDERYDIGYAGEDADILARYAFFTKKSPILDKMLMGYGLRHDRQAEEILPSRWIFEATFLEIKCGKTWAYNPINLLDVRKQLKDEMRKQFTVVE
;
A
#
# COMPACT_ATOMS: atom_id res chain seq x y z
N MET A 1 -20.95 -4.09 -5.19
CA MET A 1 -20.09 -4.20 -3.95
C MET A 1 -18.66 -4.07 -4.40
N ILE A 2 -17.85 -3.27 -3.72
CA ILE A 2 -16.43 -3.14 -4.00
C ILE A 2 -15.69 -4.34 -3.38
N GLU A 3 -14.92 -5.05 -4.18
CA GLU A 3 -14.11 -6.19 -3.72
C GLU A 3 -12.73 -5.73 -3.29
N PHE A 4 -12.06 -4.91 -4.11
CA PHE A 4 -10.73 -4.40 -3.83
C PHE A 4 -10.71 -2.86 -3.75
N SER A 5 -10.04 -2.33 -2.74
CA SER A 5 -9.59 -0.94 -2.70
C SER A 5 -8.11 -0.92 -3.04
N ILE A 6 -7.77 -0.42 -4.22
CA ILE A 6 -6.39 -0.21 -4.62
C ILE A 6 -5.94 1.10 -3.99
N ILE A 7 -4.96 1.03 -3.10
CA ILE A 7 -4.44 2.21 -2.41
C ILE A 7 -3.04 2.56 -2.89
N LEU A 8 -2.85 3.83 -3.15
CA LEU A 8 -1.60 4.38 -3.64
C LEU A 8 -1.27 5.66 -2.87
N ALA A 9 -0.06 5.71 -2.31
CA ALA A 9 0.49 6.91 -1.70
C ALA A 9 1.50 7.54 -2.65
N SER A 10 1.35 8.83 -2.94
CA SER A 10 2.30 9.61 -3.74
C SER A 10 2.73 10.88 -3.02
N ARG A 11 3.92 11.34 -3.32
CA ARG A 11 4.43 12.63 -2.85
C ARG A 11 4.02 13.78 -3.77
N ASP A 12 4.02 13.52 -5.07
CA ASP A 12 3.61 14.41 -6.14
C ASP A 12 3.17 13.56 -7.33
N LEU A 13 1.87 13.29 -7.40
CA LEU A 13 1.30 12.40 -8.41
C LEU A 13 1.55 12.88 -9.84
N VAL A 14 1.58 14.21 -10.05
CA VAL A 14 1.79 14.81 -11.38
C VAL A 14 3.18 14.46 -11.93
N SER A 15 4.18 14.45 -11.06
CA SER A 15 5.58 14.18 -11.41
C SER A 15 5.94 12.70 -11.36
N SER A 16 5.06 11.85 -10.82
CA SER A 16 5.33 10.41 -10.71
C SER A 16 5.07 9.68 -12.03
N PRO A 17 5.63 8.49 -12.23
CA PRO A 17 5.34 7.67 -13.40
C PRO A 17 3.93 7.07 -13.41
N PHE A 18 3.13 7.32 -12.39
CA PHE A 18 1.79 6.75 -12.23
C PHE A 18 0.89 6.90 -13.46
N PHE A 19 0.82 8.11 -14.04
CA PHE A 19 -0.05 8.34 -15.20
C PHE A 19 0.42 7.62 -16.47
N ALA A 20 1.70 7.24 -16.55
CA ALA A 20 2.19 6.35 -17.60
C ALA A 20 1.78 4.90 -17.30
N ALA A 21 1.96 4.45 -16.05
CA ALA A 21 1.65 3.10 -15.63
C ALA A 21 0.15 2.76 -15.73
N ILE A 22 -0.74 3.65 -15.26
CA ILE A 22 -2.17 3.37 -15.16
C ILE A 22 -2.86 3.18 -16.52
N LYS A 23 -2.30 3.72 -17.60
CA LYS A 23 -2.83 3.54 -18.95
C LYS A 23 -2.90 2.05 -19.33
N ASP A 24 -1.91 1.29 -18.91
CA ASP A 24 -1.77 -0.12 -19.21
C ASP A 24 -2.24 -1.04 -18.09
N TRP A 25 -2.78 -0.50 -16.99
CA TRP A 25 -3.39 -1.31 -15.95
C TRP A 25 -4.65 -2.02 -16.49
N PRO A 26 -4.94 -3.24 -16.05
CA PRO A 26 -6.22 -3.89 -16.35
C PRO A 26 -7.38 -3.12 -15.72
N SER A 27 -8.53 -3.09 -16.40
CA SER A 27 -9.76 -2.52 -15.85
C SER A 27 -10.44 -3.50 -14.92
N ASP A 28 -11.08 -3.01 -13.85
CA ASP A 28 -11.88 -3.82 -12.94
C ASP A 28 -13.05 -3.03 -12.33
N GLU A 29 -14.27 -3.32 -12.76
CA GLU A 29 -15.51 -2.66 -12.30
C GLU A 29 -15.90 -2.99 -10.84
N HIS A 30 -15.24 -3.97 -10.23
CA HIS A 30 -15.44 -4.35 -8.83
C HIS A 30 -14.39 -3.75 -7.90
N SER A 31 -13.49 -2.95 -8.44
CA SER A 31 -12.44 -2.27 -7.69
C SER A 31 -12.62 -0.76 -7.69
N GLU A 32 -12.07 -0.13 -6.67
CA GLU A 32 -11.88 1.31 -6.59
C GLU A 32 -10.40 1.66 -6.51
N LEU A 33 -10.04 2.84 -6.97
CA LEU A 33 -8.70 3.40 -6.81
C LEU A 33 -8.74 4.55 -5.81
N ILE A 34 -7.91 4.49 -4.79
CA ILE A 34 -7.73 5.55 -3.79
C ILE A 34 -6.30 6.06 -3.88
N VAL A 35 -6.16 7.28 -4.33
CA VAL A 35 -4.87 7.96 -4.44
C VAL A 35 -4.76 9.00 -3.33
N VAL A 36 -3.74 8.85 -2.48
CA VAL A 36 -3.42 9.84 -1.46
C VAL A 36 -2.13 10.54 -1.86
N ASP A 37 -2.24 11.83 -2.15
CA ASP A 37 -1.13 12.64 -2.66
C ASP A 37 -0.78 13.78 -1.69
N SER A 38 0.44 13.76 -1.16
CA SER A 38 0.92 14.82 -0.28
C SER A 38 1.01 16.19 -0.98
N GLY A 39 1.18 16.18 -2.29
CA GLY A 39 1.18 17.38 -3.13
C GLY A 39 -0.21 17.94 -3.43
N PHE A 40 -1.22 17.09 -3.47
CA PHE A 40 -2.64 17.34 -3.74
C PHE A 40 -2.90 18.49 -4.74
N LYS A 41 -2.81 18.19 -6.03
CA LYS A 41 -2.92 19.17 -7.11
C LYS A 41 -4.22 18.99 -7.92
N LYS A 42 -4.87 20.11 -8.29
CA LYS A 42 -6.05 20.09 -9.17
C LYS A 42 -5.77 19.41 -10.51
N GLU A 43 -4.57 19.62 -11.06
CA GLU A 43 -4.13 18.98 -12.31
C GLU A 43 -4.20 17.44 -12.22
N ALA A 44 -3.76 16.85 -11.10
CA ALA A 44 -3.84 15.41 -10.90
C ALA A 44 -5.30 14.93 -10.84
N ALA A 45 -6.18 15.68 -10.18
CA ALA A 45 -7.61 15.36 -10.14
C ALA A 45 -8.24 15.36 -11.54
N GLU A 46 -7.93 16.36 -12.38
CA GLU A 46 -8.45 16.42 -13.75
C GLU A 46 -7.94 15.25 -14.61
N ARG A 47 -6.67 14.89 -14.49
CA ARG A 47 -6.12 13.72 -15.20
C ARG A 47 -6.72 12.40 -14.75
N LEU A 48 -7.04 12.27 -13.45
CA LEU A 48 -7.68 11.07 -12.90
C LEU A 48 -9.11 10.87 -13.44
N LYS A 49 -9.84 11.95 -13.80
CA LYS A 49 -11.16 11.85 -14.41
C LYS A 49 -11.15 11.18 -15.79
N GLU A 50 -9.99 11.15 -16.46
CA GLU A 50 -9.82 10.49 -17.74
C GLU A 50 -9.56 8.98 -17.61
N VAL A 51 -9.43 8.48 -16.37
CA VAL A 51 -9.19 7.06 -16.08
C VAL A 51 -10.51 6.33 -15.93
N ASP A 52 -10.82 5.44 -16.85
CA ASP A 52 -12.08 4.67 -16.94
C ASP A 52 -11.93 3.20 -16.52
N LYS A 53 -10.98 2.90 -15.64
CA LYS A 53 -10.60 1.52 -15.31
C LYS A 53 -11.25 0.98 -14.04
N PHE A 54 -11.79 1.83 -13.20
CA PHE A 54 -12.32 1.47 -11.89
C PHE A 54 -13.70 2.05 -11.67
N LYS A 55 -14.46 1.39 -10.81
CA LYS A 55 -15.81 1.85 -10.46
C LYS A 55 -15.81 3.24 -9.84
N HIS A 56 -14.87 3.48 -8.95
CA HIS A 56 -14.69 4.78 -8.28
C HIS A 56 -13.22 5.15 -8.25
N ILE A 57 -12.93 6.44 -8.36
CA ILE A 57 -11.61 6.98 -8.10
C ILE A 57 -11.74 8.08 -7.06
N VAL A 58 -11.04 7.94 -5.96
CA VAL A 58 -10.99 8.91 -4.87
C VAL A 58 -9.58 9.49 -4.77
N TYR A 59 -9.46 10.81 -4.84
CA TYR A 59 -8.18 11.51 -4.77
C TYR A 59 -8.18 12.48 -3.60
N ILE A 60 -7.35 12.23 -2.59
CA ILE A 60 -7.33 12.98 -1.33
C ILE A 60 -5.93 13.41 -0.94
N PRO A 61 -5.81 14.49 -0.13
CA PRO A 61 -4.60 14.73 0.65
C PRO A 61 -4.53 13.74 1.84
N PRO A 62 -3.34 13.53 2.44
CA PRO A 62 -3.25 12.84 3.70
C PRO A 62 -4.12 13.51 4.78
N ILE A 63 -4.84 12.70 5.56
CA ILE A 63 -5.68 13.22 6.65
C ILE A 63 -4.78 13.82 7.73
N ARG A 64 -4.93 15.14 7.94
CA ARG A 64 -4.16 15.93 8.91
C ARG A 64 -5.11 16.77 9.76
N GLU A 65 -4.56 17.60 10.66
CA GLU A 65 -5.38 18.62 11.33
C GLU A 65 -6.16 19.47 10.29
N PRO A 66 -7.41 19.90 10.58
CA PRO A 66 -8.02 19.89 11.93
C PRO A 66 -8.70 18.58 12.32
N TYR A 67 -8.71 17.57 11.42
CA TYR A 67 -9.41 16.31 11.65
C TYR A 67 -8.74 15.45 12.73
N VAL A 68 -7.48 15.74 13.04
CA VAL A 68 -6.70 14.96 13.98
C VAL A 68 -5.74 15.91 14.74
N ASN A 69 -5.82 15.92 16.08
CA ASN A 69 -4.83 16.54 16.94
C ASN A 69 -3.53 15.71 16.93
N ALA A 70 -2.81 15.70 15.82
CA ALA A 70 -1.52 15.05 15.74
C ALA A 70 -0.43 16.02 16.17
N PRO A 71 0.50 15.63 17.06
CA PRO A 71 1.66 16.46 17.34
C PRO A 71 2.38 16.75 16.02
N ARG A 72 2.74 18.01 15.80
CA ARG A 72 3.54 18.43 14.65
C ARG A 72 4.96 17.90 14.79
N PHE A 73 5.16 16.62 14.57
CA PHE A 73 6.49 16.14 14.28
C PHE A 73 6.83 16.58 12.85
N CYS A 74 8.02 17.12 12.65
CA CYS A 74 8.53 17.47 11.32
C CYS A 74 8.76 16.18 10.53
N PHE A 75 7.70 15.56 10.03
CA PHE A 75 7.80 14.39 9.17
C PHE A 75 8.33 14.84 7.81
N ARG A 76 9.46 14.30 7.42
CA ARG A 76 9.99 14.47 6.06
C ARG A 76 9.15 13.72 5.04
N ARG A 77 8.33 12.75 5.49
CA ARG A 77 7.48 11.90 4.65
C ARG A 77 6.13 11.71 5.34
N ASP A 78 5.07 11.74 4.58
CA ASP A 78 3.72 11.40 5.03
C ASP A 78 3.28 10.05 4.47
N PHE A 79 4.20 9.14 4.17
CA PHE A 79 3.90 7.92 3.42
C PHE A 79 2.97 6.97 4.18
N ASN A 80 3.31 6.64 5.43
CA ASN A 80 2.47 5.77 6.25
C ASN A 80 1.15 6.44 6.61
N ARG A 81 1.17 7.75 6.87
CA ARG A 81 -0.03 8.54 7.07
C ARG A 81 -0.92 8.55 5.81
N ALA A 82 -0.34 8.66 4.63
CA ALA A 82 -1.09 8.59 3.38
C ALA A 82 -1.76 7.23 3.21
N LEU A 83 -1.05 6.13 3.43
CA LEU A 83 -1.63 4.78 3.40
C LEU A 83 -2.73 4.61 4.45
N ASN A 84 -2.54 5.11 5.67
CA ASN A 84 -3.56 5.10 6.72
C ASN A 84 -4.79 5.93 6.33
N SER A 85 -4.60 7.07 5.68
CA SER A 85 -5.70 7.89 5.16
C SER A 85 -6.53 7.13 4.12
N ALA A 86 -5.87 6.37 3.24
CA ALA A 86 -6.57 5.50 2.31
C ALA A 86 -7.40 4.42 3.02
N LEU A 87 -6.88 3.80 4.09
CA LEU A 87 -7.63 2.81 4.88
C LEU A 87 -8.92 3.40 5.50
N VAL A 88 -8.88 4.67 5.90
CA VAL A 88 -10.05 5.35 6.49
C VAL A 88 -11.22 5.37 5.50
N ILE A 89 -10.96 5.57 4.21
CA ILE A 89 -12.01 5.74 3.19
C ILE A 89 -12.26 4.51 2.31
N ALA A 90 -11.41 3.49 2.37
CA ALA A 90 -11.52 2.27 1.57
C ALA A 90 -12.86 1.53 1.81
N GLU A 91 -13.48 0.98 0.76
CA GLU A 91 -14.74 0.21 0.82
C GLU A 91 -14.59 -1.26 0.43
N GLY A 92 -13.49 -1.60 -0.21
CA GLY A 92 -13.19 -2.97 -0.59
C GLY A 92 -13.02 -3.89 0.62
N LYS A 93 -13.42 -5.13 0.46
CA LYS A 93 -13.14 -6.17 1.45
C LYS A 93 -11.63 -6.37 1.63
N TYR A 94 -10.89 -6.25 0.55
CA TYR A 94 -9.44 -6.36 0.52
C TYR A 94 -8.81 -5.06 0.04
N VAL A 95 -7.62 -4.79 0.53
CA VAL A 95 -6.79 -3.67 0.12
C VAL A 95 -5.67 -4.21 -0.75
N ILE A 96 -5.49 -3.61 -1.92
CA ILE A 96 -4.31 -3.81 -2.77
C ILE A 96 -3.44 -2.56 -2.61
N ARG A 97 -2.29 -2.67 -1.95
CA ARG A 97 -1.30 -1.60 -1.93
C ARG A 97 -0.49 -1.67 -3.22
N VAL A 98 -0.27 -0.52 -3.85
CA VAL A 98 0.57 -0.38 -5.05
C VAL A 98 1.40 0.90 -4.94
N ASP A 99 2.70 0.83 -5.20
CA ASP A 99 3.53 2.03 -5.32
C ASP A 99 3.25 2.75 -6.66
N ASP A 100 3.42 4.07 -6.71
CA ASP A 100 3.05 4.94 -7.84
C ASP A 100 3.87 4.76 -9.13
N TYR A 101 4.79 3.82 -9.14
CA TYR A 101 5.61 3.43 -10.29
C TYR A 101 5.40 1.99 -10.75
N ILE A 102 4.39 1.29 -10.24
CA ILE A 102 4.13 -0.11 -10.58
C ILE A 102 3.12 -0.20 -11.72
N LEU A 103 3.48 -0.92 -12.77
CA LEU A 103 2.60 -1.37 -13.84
C LEU A 103 2.05 -2.75 -13.49
N LEU A 104 0.72 -2.88 -13.36
CA LEU A 104 0.06 -4.17 -13.07
C LEU A 104 -0.02 -5.04 -14.33
N LYS A 105 0.22 -6.35 -14.20
CA LYS A 105 0.07 -7.30 -15.31
C LYS A 105 -1.41 -7.46 -15.71
N ASN A 106 -1.69 -7.74 -16.98
CA ASN A 106 -3.05 -7.80 -17.53
C ASN A 106 -4.01 -8.74 -16.78
N ASN A 107 -3.54 -9.85 -16.24
CA ASN A 107 -4.34 -10.81 -15.48
C ASN A 107 -4.30 -10.59 -13.96
N PHE A 108 -3.89 -9.40 -13.51
CA PHE A 108 -3.65 -9.11 -12.10
C PHE A 108 -4.88 -9.36 -11.22
N PHE A 109 -6.05 -8.86 -11.61
CA PHE A 109 -7.27 -9.01 -10.81
C PHE A 109 -7.82 -10.44 -10.80
N GLU A 110 -7.59 -11.22 -11.85
CA GLU A 110 -7.93 -12.64 -11.87
C GLU A 110 -7.10 -13.40 -10.85
N VAL A 111 -5.77 -13.19 -10.87
CA VAL A 111 -4.85 -13.77 -9.89
C VAL A 111 -5.18 -13.32 -8.48
N ALA A 112 -5.46 -12.03 -8.27
CA ALA A 112 -5.84 -11.48 -6.98
C ALA A 112 -7.09 -12.16 -6.39
N ARG A 113 -8.11 -12.43 -7.22
CA ARG A 113 -9.33 -13.16 -6.80
C ARG A 113 -9.06 -14.62 -6.45
N GLU A 114 -8.22 -15.31 -7.22
CA GLU A 114 -7.78 -16.67 -6.88
C GLU A 114 -7.09 -16.68 -5.51
N ASP A 115 -6.18 -15.72 -5.28
CA ASP A 115 -5.42 -15.61 -4.06
C ASP A 115 -6.29 -15.37 -2.84
N VAL A 116 -7.20 -14.40 -2.88
CA VAL A 116 -8.08 -14.11 -1.73
C VAL A 116 -9.09 -15.23 -1.49
N LYS A 117 -9.48 -15.97 -2.51
CA LYS A 117 -10.32 -17.16 -2.39
C LYS A 117 -9.57 -18.30 -1.71
N GLN A 118 -8.30 -18.50 -2.02
CA GLN A 118 -7.48 -19.59 -1.49
C GLN A 118 -6.94 -19.29 -0.09
N TYR A 119 -6.48 -18.05 0.14
CA TYR A 119 -5.72 -17.69 1.33
C TYR A 119 -6.43 -16.72 2.28
N GLY A 120 -7.51 -16.08 1.81
CA GLY A 120 -8.42 -15.29 2.64
C GLY A 120 -7.72 -14.13 3.36
N GLU A 121 -7.52 -14.28 4.66
CA GLU A 121 -6.96 -13.23 5.52
C GLU A 121 -5.41 -13.18 5.54
N ARG A 122 -4.72 -14.04 4.80
CA ARG A 122 -3.25 -13.92 4.71
C ARG A 122 -2.88 -12.64 3.99
N LEU A 123 -1.77 -12.06 4.38
CA LEU A 123 -1.14 -11.01 3.59
C LEU A 123 -0.42 -11.65 2.41
N ILE A 124 -0.74 -11.21 1.20
CA ILE A 124 -0.20 -11.74 -0.05
C ILE A 124 0.69 -10.68 -0.67
N ILE A 125 1.95 -11.00 -0.86
CA ILE A 125 2.92 -10.13 -1.51
C ILE A 125 3.01 -10.53 -2.97
N GLY A 126 2.92 -9.56 -3.87
CA GLY A 126 3.14 -9.78 -5.29
C GLY A 126 4.64 -9.74 -5.65
N GLN A 127 4.96 -10.37 -6.76
CA GLN A 127 6.32 -10.36 -7.31
C GLN A 127 6.54 -9.10 -8.15
N LYS A 128 7.53 -8.29 -7.77
CA LYS A 128 7.95 -7.12 -8.53
C LYS A 128 9.11 -7.47 -9.45
N ALA A 129 8.93 -7.26 -10.76
CA ALA A 129 10.01 -7.25 -11.72
C ALA A 129 10.40 -5.80 -12.03
N GLN A 130 11.68 -5.52 -12.17
CA GLN A 130 12.15 -4.24 -12.68
C GLN A 130 12.42 -4.38 -14.17
N ALA A 131 11.91 -3.43 -14.96
CA ALA A 131 12.21 -3.35 -16.38
C ALA A 131 13.05 -2.11 -16.63
N ASN A 132 14.26 -2.28 -17.14
CA ASN A 132 15.00 -1.20 -17.79
C ASN A 132 14.54 -1.14 -19.26
N GLU A 133 14.50 0.06 -19.83
CA GLU A 133 14.12 0.23 -21.23
C GLU A 133 15.07 -0.58 -22.14
N GLY A 134 14.51 -1.56 -22.87
CA GLY A 134 15.27 -2.44 -23.76
C GLY A 134 15.93 -3.68 -23.13
N GLU A 135 15.76 -3.91 -21.84
CA GLU A 135 16.24 -5.11 -21.14
C GLU A 135 15.09 -6.05 -20.76
N GLU A 136 15.37 -7.36 -20.70
CA GLU A 136 14.40 -8.29 -20.10
C GLU A 136 14.15 -7.93 -18.64
N PRO A 137 12.87 -7.94 -18.19
CA PRO A 137 12.54 -7.66 -16.80
C PRO A 137 13.27 -8.64 -15.87
N TRP A 138 14.04 -8.10 -14.93
CA TRP A 138 14.67 -8.93 -13.90
C TRP A 138 13.87 -8.89 -12.59
N ILE A 139 13.82 -10.03 -11.93
CA ILE A 139 13.11 -10.19 -10.67
C ILE A 139 13.90 -9.49 -9.56
N ASP A 140 13.25 -8.66 -8.77
CA ASP A 140 13.88 -7.96 -7.66
C ASP A 140 14.56 -8.94 -6.69
N TYR A 141 15.77 -8.59 -6.24
CA TYR A 141 16.64 -9.41 -5.39
C TYR A 141 15.95 -9.94 -4.13
N PHE A 142 14.99 -9.18 -3.56
CA PHE A 142 14.24 -9.60 -2.39
C PHE A 142 13.26 -10.75 -2.66
N SER A 143 12.81 -10.92 -3.90
CA SER A 143 11.97 -12.05 -4.30
C SER A 143 12.78 -13.35 -4.51
N GLN A 144 14.10 -13.29 -4.52
CA GLN A 144 14.97 -14.45 -4.74
C GLN A 144 15.34 -15.21 -3.46
N ARG A 145 15.20 -14.58 -2.28
CA ARG A 145 15.44 -15.27 -1.00
C ARG A 145 14.32 -16.29 -0.73
N GLY A 146 14.66 -17.57 -0.74
CA GLY A 146 13.71 -18.67 -0.58
C GLY A 146 13.02 -19.08 -1.89
N PHE A 147 13.54 -18.67 -3.02
CA PHE A 147 13.00 -18.97 -4.34
C PHE A 147 13.02 -20.48 -4.62
N HIS A 148 11.84 -21.08 -4.63
CA HIS A 148 11.63 -22.40 -5.22
C HIS A 148 11.05 -22.17 -6.61
N PRO A 149 11.78 -22.43 -7.71
CA PRO A 149 11.33 -22.13 -9.08
C PRO A 149 10.01 -22.82 -9.42
N ASP A 150 9.77 -23.99 -8.86
CA ASP A 150 8.62 -24.85 -9.17
C ASP A 150 7.35 -24.55 -8.34
N LYS A 151 7.40 -23.62 -7.37
CA LYS A 151 6.24 -23.29 -6.52
C LYS A 151 5.71 -21.91 -6.86
N ARG A 152 4.40 -21.80 -7.12
CA ARG A 152 3.70 -20.51 -7.27
C ARG A 152 3.75 -19.70 -5.96
N TYR A 153 3.48 -20.37 -4.83
CA TYR A 153 3.38 -19.73 -3.52
C TYR A 153 4.55 -20.10 -2.63
N VAL A 154 5.08 -19.09 -1.95
CA VAL A 154 6.17 -19.26 -0.98
C VAL A 154 5.76 -18.59 0.33
N GLU A 155 5.74 -19.34 1.43
CA GLU A 155 5.56 -18.76 2.76
C GLU A 155 6.78 -17.93 3.14
N ILE A 156 6.51 -16.74 3.70
CA ILE A 156 7.55 -15.80 4.11
C ILE A 156 7.74 -15.96 5.61
N GLU A 157 8.90 -16.50 5.99
CA GLU A 157 9.27 -16.67 7.39
C GLU A 157 10.10 -15.49 7.94
N ASP A 158 10.67 -14.68 7.04
CA ASP A 158 11.57 -13.57 7.39
C ASP A 158 10.93 -12.21 7.08
N ALA A 159 11.06 -11.27 8.00
CA ALA A 159 10.58 -9.89 7.87
C ALA A 159 11.39 -9.04 6.85
N ALA A 160 12.32 -9.66 6.10
CA ALA A 160 13.17 -8.97 5.14
C ALA A 160 12.50 -8.62 3.80
N PHE A 161 11.21 -8.93 3.64
CA PHE A 161 10.47 -8.61 2.43
C PHE A 161 9.91 -7.19 2.45
N THR A 162 9.93 -6.53 1.31
CA THR A 162 9.25 -5.26 1.10
C THR A 162 7.83 -5.50 0.60
N TRP A 163 6.87 -4.76 1.14
CA TRP A 163 5.48 -4.79 0.66
C TRP A 163 5.22 -3.59 -0.25
N SER A 164 5.88 -3.52 -1.40
CA SER A 164 5.66 -2.47 -2.39
C SER A 164 4.38 -2.66 -3.20
N PHE A 165 3.91 -3.91 -3.31
CA PHE A 165 2.55 -4.19 -3.76
C PHE A 165 2.08 -5.58 -3.28
N GLY A 166 0.77 -5.74 -3.12
CA GLY A 166 0.16 -6.99 -2.64
C GLY A 166 -1.19 -6.73 -2.01
N ILE A 167 -1.77 -7.79 -1.42
CA ILE A 167 -3.15 -7.83 -0.97
C ILE A 167 -3.21 -8.12 0.52
N ALA A 168 -4.08 -7.41 1.22
CA ALA A 168 -4.39 -7.67 2.63
C ALA A 168 -5.89 -7.46 2.93
N SER A 169 -6.40 -8.05 4.00
CA SER A 169 -7.74 -7.78 4.49
C SER A 169 -7.83 -6.35 5.04
N LEU A 170 -8.80 -5.57 4.59
CA LEU A 170 -9.06 -4.23 5.12
C LEU A 170 -9.36 -4.29 6.63
N GLU A 171 -10.19 -5.27 7.04
CA GLU A 171 -10.54 -5.44 8.45
C GLU A 171 -9.31 -5.71 9.31
N ALA A 172 -8.41 -6.59 8.88
CA ALA A 172 -7.19 -6.91 9.61
C ALA A 172 -6.27 -5.68 9.72
N LEU A 173 -6.09 -4.93 8.61
CA LEU A 173 -5.31 -3.68 8.62
C LEU A 173 -5.87 -2.65 9.59
N LEU A 174 -7.19 -2.44 9.60
CA LEU A 174 -7.83 -1.51 10.52
C LEU A 174 -7.70 -1.96 11.98
N ARG A 175 -7.78 -3.28 12.25
CA ARG A 175 -7.64 -3.83 13.61
C ARG A 175 -6.24 -3.71 14.19
N ILE A 176 -5.21 -3.71 13.35
CA ILE A 176 -3.83 -3.42 13.80
C ILE A 176 -3.49 -1.92 13.74
N ASN A 177 -4.46 -1.07 13.41
CA ASN A 177 -4.32 0.38 13.26
C ASN A 177 -3.40 0.79 12.10
N GLY A 178 -3.33 0.01 11.02
CA GLY A 178 -2.61 0.31 9.80
C GLY A 178 -1.08 0.31 9.95
N TRP A 179 -0.45 1.20 9.20
CA TRP A 179 1.01 1.42 9.22
C TRP A 179 1.41 2.30 10.40
N ASP A 180 2.57 2.01 11.00
CA ASP A 180 3.10 2.80 12.11
C ASP A 180 3.69 4.12 11.60
N GLU A 181 3.06 5.25 11.94
CA GLU A 181 3.47 6.58 11.46
C GLU A 181 4.80 7.06 12.05
N ARG A 182 5.37 6.38 13.06
CA ARG A 182 6.74 6.70 13.52
C ARG A 182 7.78 6.52 12.42
N TYR A 183 7.52 5.63 11.45
CA TYR A 183 8.42 5.44 10.32
C TYR A 183 8.43 6.61 9.31
N ASP A 184 7.48 7.54 9.37
CA ASP A 184 7.49 8.74 8.53
C ASP A 184 8.62 9.73 8.88
N ILE A 185 9.30 9.54 10.02
CA ILE A 185 10.50 10.30 10.41
C ILE A 185 11.72 9.88 9.57
N GLY A 186 11.77 8.64 9.12
CA GLY A 186 12.92 8.03 8.46
C GLY A 186 12.61 7.33 7.15
N TYR A 187 13.50 6.46 6.75
CA TYR A 187 13.37 5.60 5.57
C TYR A 187 13.64 4.15 5.95
N ALA A 188 12.81 3.26 5.43
CA ALA A 188 12.86 1.80 5.58
C ALA A 188 12.43 1.26 6.97
N GLY A 189 11.90 0.07 6.94
CA GLY A 189 11.44 -0.69 8.11
C GLY A 189 9.93 -0.78 8.25
N GLU A 190 9.16 0.14 7.64
CA GLU A 190 7.70 0.16 7.67
C GLU A 190 7.07 -1.10 7.07
N ASP A 191 7.64 -1.60 5.99
CA ASP A 191 7.16 -2.83 5.34
C ASP A 191 7.37 -4.06 6.23
N ALA A 192 8.53 -4.17 6.84
CA ALA A 192 8.82 -5.27 7.75
C ALA A 192 7.95 -5.21 9.03
N ASP A 193 7.69 -4.00 9.54
CA ASP A 193 6.83 -3.79 10.70
C ASP A 193 5.39 -4.23 10.42
N ILE A 194 4.77 -3.74 9.34
CA ILE A 194 3.40 -4.09 8.99
C ILE A 194 3.25 -5.59 8.71
N LEU A 195 4.21 -6.22 8.02
CA LEU A 195 4.22 -7.65 7.77
C LEU A 195 4.24 -8.44 9.09
N ALA A 196 5.11 -8.07 10.02
CA ALA A 196 5.22 -8.74 11.31
C ALA A 196 3.96 -8.57 12.17
N ARG A 197 3.40 -7.33 12.25
CA ARG A 197 2.16 -7.05 13.00
C ARG A 197 0.99 -7.80 12.41
N TYR A 198 0.85 -7.80 11.09
CA TYR A 198 -0.23 -8.49 10.40
C TYR A 198 -0.14 -10.01 10.61
N ALA A 199 1.03 -10.61 10.42
CA ALA A 199 1.26 -12.03 10.66
C ALA A 199 0.98 -12.44 12.11
N PHE A 200 1.45 -11.62 13.06
CA PHE A 200 1.21 -11.87 14.48
C PHE A 200 -0.27 -11.77 14.84
N PHE A 201 -0.98 -10.79 14.29
CA PHE A 201 -2.42 -10.61 14.52
C PHE A 201 -3.25 -11.74 13.92
N THR A 202 -3.02 -12.08 12.66
CA THR A 202 -3.80 -13.11 11.94
C THR A 202 -3.39 -14.54 12.30
N LYS A 203 -2.24 -14.73 12.97
CA LYS A 203 -1.61 -16.04 13.22
C LYS A 203 -1.28 -16.79 11.93
N LYS A 204 -1.03 -16.07 10.84
CA LYS A 204 -0.76 -16.64 9.52
C LYS A 204 0.46 -15.95 8.92
N SER A 205 1.43 -16.73 8.47
CA SER A 205 2.60 -16.18 7.73
C SER A 205 2.16 -15.53 6.43
N PRO A 206 2.75 -14.41 6.04
CA PRO A 206 2.55 -13.85 4.70
C PRO A 206 2.97 -14.83 3.61
N ILE A 207 2.43 -14.66 2.42
CA ILE A 207 2.81 -15.44 1.24
C ILE A 207 3.28 -14.53 0.13
N LEU A 208 4.30 -14.97 -0.61
CA LEU A 208 4.66 -14.44 -1.92
C LEU A 208 3.92 -15.25 -2.98
N ASP A 209 3.09 -14.60 -3.81
CA ASP A 209 2.59 -15.20 -5.05
C ASP A 209 3.37 -14.67 -6.25
N LYS A 210 4.01 -15.58 -6.97
CA LYS A 210 4.81 -15.26 -8.16
C LYS A 210 3.95 -14.92 -9.39
N MET A 211 2.69 -15.29 -9.39
CA MET A 211 1.75 -14.97 -10.47
C MET A 211 1.11 -13.58 -10.30
N LEU A 212 1.06 -13.09 -9.04
CA LEU A 212 0.63 -11.72 -8.75
C LEU A 212 1.78 -10.77 -9.09
N MET A 213 1.84 -10.32 -10.34
CA MET A 213 3.00 -9.61 -10.88
C MET A 213 2.75 -8.13 -11.14
N GLY A 214 3.75 -7.32 -10.83
CA GLY A 214 3.87 -5.93 -11.24
C GLY A 214 5.27 -5.60 -11.77
N TYR A 215 5.33 -4.64 -12.67
CA TYR A 215 6.59 -4.16 -13.24
C TYR A 215 6.90 -2.77 -12.69
N GLY A 216 8.04 -2.62 -12.04
CA GLY A 216 8.52 -1.31 -11.58
C GLY A 216 9.03 -0.48 -12.76
N LEU A 217 8.39 0.65 -13.02
CA LEU A 217 8.90 1.63 -13.97
C LEU A 217 10.10 2.36 -13.38
N ARG A 218 11.06 2.70 -14.24
CA ARG A 218 12.22 3.50 -13.81
C ARG A 218 11.75 4.89 -13.37
N HIS A 219 12.16 5.29 -12.18
CA HIS A 219 11.95 6.62 -11.66
C HIS A 219 13.23 7.09 -10.97
N ASP A 220 13.52 8.37 -11.05
CA ASP A 220 14.65 8.97 -10.37
C ASP A 220 14.36 8.96 -8.87
N ARG A 221 15.06 8.09 -8.14
CA ARG A 221 15.07 8.17 -6.68
C ARG A 221 15.88 9.41 -6.31
N GLN A 222 15.24 10.43 -5.79
CA GLN A 222 15.98 11.49 -5.13
C GLN A 222 16.77 10.84 -3.98
N ALA A 223 18.09 10.99 -4.02
CA ALA A 223 18.96 10.56 -2.92
C ALA A 223 18.67 11.47 -1.71
N GLU A 224 17.65 11.10 -0.96
CA GLU A 224 17.37 11.75 0.34
C GLU A 224 18.30 11.13 1.37
N GLU A 225 18.81 11.96 2.28
CA GLU A 225 19.53 11.48 3.46
C GLU A 225 18.67 10.48 4.21
N ILE A 226 19.10 9.23 4.21
CA ILE A 226 18.45 8.14 4.93
C ILE A 226 18.77 8.33 6.41
N LEU A 227 17.82 8.85 7.17
CA LEU A 227 17.90 8.75 8.61
C LEU A 227 17.60 7.30 8.99
N PRO A 228 18.52 6.62 9.68
CA PRO A 228 18.29 5.22 10.03
C PRO A 228 17.11 5.11 10.98
N SER A 229 16.02 4.49 10.53
CA SER A 229 14.88 4.12 11.38
C SER A 229 15.11 2.83 12.16
N ARG A 230 16.36 2.37 12.23
CA ARG A 230 16.75 1.10 12.88
C ARG A 230 16.28 1.01 14.32
N TRP A 231 16.38 2.10 15.09
CA TRP A 231 15.94 2.13 16.47
C TRP A 231 14.40 2.02 16.60
N ILE A 232 13.64 2.54 15.62
CA ILE A 232 12.19 2.38 15.58
C ILE A 232 11.87 0.91 15.33
N PHE A 233 12.53 0.30 14.35
CA PHE A 233 12.34 -1.11 14.01
C PHE A 233 12.67 -2.02 15.20
N GLU A 234 13.77 -1.78 15.91
CA GLU A 234 14.12 -2.56 17.10
C GLU A 234 13.08 -2.42 18.21
N ALA A 235 12.55 -1.20 18.44
CA ALA A 235 11.52 -0.94 19.42
C ALA A 235 10.19 -1.61 19.03
N THR A 236 9.74 -1.46 17.79
CA THR A 236 8.47 -2.06 17.30
C THR A 236 8.55 -3.58 17.28
N PHE A 237 9.70 -4.16 16.95
CA PHE A 237 9.90 -5.60 16.98
C PHE A 237 9.80 -6.19 18.40
N LEU A 238 10.31 -5.47 19.40
CA LEU A 238 10.12 -5.84 20.80
C LEU A 238 8.65 -5.74 21.22
N GLU A 239 7.95 -4.69 20.80
CA GLU A 239 6.52 -4.52 21.05
C GLU A 239 5.71 -5.71 20.48
N ILE A 240 5.99 -6.12 19.25
CA ILE A 240 5.32 -7.26 18.61
C ILE A 240 5.62 -8.56 19.36
N LYS A 241 6.86 -8.80 19.76
CA LYS A 241 7.23 -9.97 20.58
C LYS A 241 6.49 -10.01 21.93
N CYS A 242 6.18 -8.84 22.49
CA CYS A 242 5.36 -8.71 23.69
C CYS A 242 3.85 -8.79 23.42
N GLY A 243 3.43 -9.11 22.20
CA GLY A 243 2.02 -9.27 21.83
C GLY A 243 1.30 -7.97 21.44
N LYS A 244 2.02 -6.88 21.29
CA LYS A 244 1.45 -5.59 20.85
C LYS A 244 1.39 -5.56 19.32
N THR A 245 0.22 -5.83 18.76
CA THR A 245 -0.01 -5.76 17.31
C THR A 245 -0.45 -4.39 16.81
N TRP A 246 -0.87 -3.53 17.73
CA TRP A 246 -1.38 -2.19 17.43
C TRP A 246 -0.26 -1.24 17.00
N ALA A 247 -0.36 -0.70 15.78
CA ALA A 247 0.59 0.30 15.28
C ALA A 247 0.42 1.63 16.02
N TYR A 248 1.53 2.32 16.26
CA TYR A 248 1.49 3.64 16.88
C TYR A 248 1.08 4.69 15.84
N ASN A 249 -0.14 5.17 15.99
CA ASN A 249 -0.66 6.28 15.19
C ASN A 249 -1.29 7.29 16.16
N PRO A 250 -1.22 8.59 15.83
CA PRO A 250 -1.88 9.62 16.65
C PRO A 250 -3.39 9.44 16.71
N ILE A 251 -3.93 8.63 15.81
CA ILE A 251 -5.38 8.40 15.68
C ILE A 251 -5.70 6.90 15.71
N ASN A 252 -6.91 6.58 16.16
CA ASN A 252 -7.51 5.28 15.97
C ASN A 252 -8.21 5.27 14.60
N LEU A 253 -7.71 4.49 13.66
CA LEU A 253 -8.25 4.47 12.29
C LEU A 253 -9.72 4.04 12.22
N LEU A 254 -10.15 3.11 13.09
CA LEU A 254 -11.56 2.69 13.14
C LEU A 254 -12.49 3.82 13.58
N ASP A 255 -12.07 4.64 14.54
CA ASP A 255 -12.88 5.75 15.04
C ASP A 255 -12.93 6.90 14.03
N VAL A 256 -11.80 7.24 13.43
CA VAL A 256 -11.72 8.25 12.36
C VAL A 256 -12.53 7.81 11.15
N ARG A 257 -12.46 6.53 10.77
CA ARG A 257 -13.26 5.98 9.68
C ARG A 257 -14.76 6.17 9.90
N LYS A 258 -15.27 5.89 11.12
CA LYS A 258 -16.68 6.10 11.46
C LYS A 258 -17.13 7.55 11.32
N GLN A 259 -16.21 8.49 11.56
CA GLN A 259 -16.50 9.92 11.57
C GLN A 259 -16.37 10.56 10.17
N LEU A 260 -15.34 10.21 9.44
CA LEU A 260 -14.92 10.97 8.26
C LEU A 260 -15.14 10.25 6.92
N LYS A 261 -15.30 8.92 6.91
CA LYS A 261 -15.32 8.15 5.66
C LYS A 261 -16.29 8.72 4.63
N ASP A 262 -17.55 8.87 5.00
CA ASP A 262 -18.61 9.25 4.04
C ASP A 262 -18.46 10.70 3.59
N GLU A 263 -18.05 11.59 4.49
CA GLU A 263 -17.78 12.99 4.18
C GLU A 263 -16.61 13.13 3.20
N MET A 264 -15.48 12.47 3.50
CA MET A 264 -14.29 12.50 2.66
C MET A 264 -14.58 11.91 1.27
N ARG A 265 -15.28 10.79 1.21
CA ARG A 265 -15.65 10.20 -0.09
C ARG A 265 -16.54 11.15 -0.88
N LYS A 266 -17.58 11.72 -0.30
CA LYS A 266 -18.46 12.68 -0.97
C LYS A 266 -17.70 13.90 -1.51
N GLN A 267 -16.70 14.38 -0.76
CA GLN A 267 -15.93 15.56 -1.14
C GLN A 267 -14.88 15.28 -2.22
N PHE A 268 -14.24 14.10 -2.20
CA PHE A 268 -13.02 13.81 -2.95
C PHE A 268 -13.14 12.71 -4.00
N THR A 269 -14.34 12.13 -4.20
CA THR A 269 -14.55 11.22 -5.33
C THR A 269 -14.49 12.02 -6.64
N VAL A 270 -13.61 11.61 -7.54
CA VAL A 270 -13.41 12.27 -8.84
C VAL A 270 -14.06 11.50 -9.99
N VAL A 271 -14.30 10.19 -9.80
CA VAL A 271 -15.03 9.31 -10.74
C VAL A 271 -16.00 8.44 -9.92
N GLU A 272 -17.27 8.41 -10.34
CA GLU A 272 -18.37 7.61 -9.75
C GLU A 272 -18.82 6.51 -10.71
#